data_0044e74c6e923ae5b2561fe3e8246010
#
_entry.id   0044e74c6e923ae5b2561fe3e8246010
#
_cell.length_a   1.000
_cell.length_b   1.000
_cell.length_c   1.000
_cell.angle_alpha   90.00
_cell.angle_beta   90.00
_cell.angle_gamma   90.00
#
_symmetry.space_group_name_H-M   'P 1'
#
loop_
_entity.id
_entity.type
_entity.pdbx_description
1 polymer ?
#
loop_
_entity_poly.entity_id
_entity_poly.type
_entity_poly.pdbx_seq_one_letter_code
_entity_poly.pdbx_strand_id
1 'polypeptide(L)'
;MQNYELMIECARKSLLLHPKNSILLIIGIKNRQKLCIFGTVTLLLGFIVCLVSCSSNRQEKVVTPWGEINDSIPDNDDFDLDQIVANGEMIVVTISGPTTYYDHRGRQLGLQYMMGQRYAEKIGVGVRVELCRDTMEMVSRLVAGDVDIVAYPLRKSDIRLPKDSLDKIVFCGAGNDSIGQWTVNKDKKRLAKSLNEWYTPKIMAEVKKEEDFLLSTRSVVRHVYAPMLNKKGGVISRYDALFMTYCQPIRWDWRLMAAQCYQESTFDPQARSWAGALGLMQIMPATADMLGLPRDKIHDPESNIAAAAKYLGQLEAKFSDIPSRYEKMNFVLGSYNGGYHHIRDAMALTEKYGGNPHSWADVSQYVLKLSNPQFYRDPVVKHGYMRGTETEDYVRKIRQRWDSYKGVKSPRTGYSNMIPQKAKKHKKKYDV
;
A
#
# COMPACT_ATOMS: atom_id res chain seq x y z
N MET A 1 -1.43 -27.73 23.19
CA MET A 1 -1.97 -28.77 24.12
C MET A 1 -1.68 -28.50 25.60
N GLN A 2 -1.17 -27.34 25.98
CA GLN A 2 -0.88 -27.01 27.40
C GLN A 2 -1.95 -26.14 28.12
N ASN A 3 -2.95 -25.67 27.44
CA ASN A 3 -3.99 -24.82 28.05
C ASN A 3 -5.31 -25.52 28.38
N TYR A 4 -5.41 -26.84 28.11
CA TYR A 4 -6.62 -27.60 28.45
C TYR A 4 -6.56 -28.32 29.80
N GLU A 5 -5.37 -28.58 30.32
CA GLU A 5 -5.21 -29.23 31.64
C GLU A 5 -5.42 -28.27 32.82
N LEU A 6 -5.19 -26.96 32.66
CA LEU A 6 -5.41 -25.97 33.74
C LEU A 6 -6.89 -25.69 34.03
N MET A 7 -7.78 -25.93 33.09
CA MET A 7 -9.23 -25.72 33.30
C MET A 7 -9.91 -26.88 34.04
N ILE A 8 -9.36 -28.07 33.97
CA ILE A 8 -9.93 -29.25 34.67
C ILE A 8 -9.52 -29.27 36.14
N GLU A 9 -8.39 -28.73 36.51
CA GLU A 9 -7.92 -28.68 37.88
C GLU A 9 -8.60 -27.61 38.75
N CYS A 10 -9.09 -26.53 38.14
CA CYS A 10 -9.91 -25.52 38.84
C CYS A 10 -11.36 -26.00 39.16
N ALA A 11 -11.91 -26.88 38.33
CA ALA A 11 -13.27 -27.42 38.55
C ALA A 11 -13.33 -28.52 39.61
N ARG A 12 -12.22 -29.15 39.96
CA ARG A 12 -12.13 -30.18 41.02
C ARG A 12 -11.95 -29.65 42.42
N LYS A 13 -11.53 -28.40 42.63
CA LYS A 13 -11.30 -27.80 43.95
C LYS A 13 -12.50 -27.05 44.55
N SER A 14 -13.61 -26.88 43.82
CA SER A 14 -14.81 -26.19 44.34
C SER A 14 -15.90 -27.10 44.88
N LEU A 15 -15.68 -28.44 44.98
CA LEU A 15 -16.70 -29.44 45.36
C LEU A 15 -16.42 -30.14 46.72
N LEU A 16 -15.54 -29.62 47.54
CA LEU A 16 -15.29 -30.15 48.87
C LEU A 16 -15.25 -29.00 49.89
N LEU A 17 -16.37 -28.79 50.62
CA LEU A 17 -16.53 -28.17 51.95
C LEU A 17 -17.99 -27.66 52.07
N HIS A 18 -18.95 -28.28 52.74
CA HIS A 18 -19.10 -28.52 54.16
C HIS A 18 -20.37 -29.35 54.45
N PRO A 19 -20.37 -30.20 55.49
CA PRO A 19 -21.56 -30.92 55.94
C PRO A 19 -22.22 -30.24 57.16
N LYS A 20 -23.47 -30.54 57.36
CA LYS A 20 -24.30 -30.50 58.58
C LYS A 20 -25.59 -29.68 58.42
N ASN A 21 -26.76 -30.37 58.32
CA ASN A 21 -27.62 -30.57 59.46
C ASN A 21 -28.85 -31.37 59.00
N SER A 22 -28.92 -32.57 59.62
CA SER A 22 -30.10 -33.42 59.60
C SER A 22 -31.14 -32.86 60.56
N ILE A 23 -32.40 -32.77 60.16
CA ILE A 23 -33.56 -32.88 61.04
C ILE A 23 -34.63 -33.69 60.32
N LEU A 24 -34.87 -34.88 60.88
CA LEU A 24 -35.95 -35.75 60.63
C LEU A 24 -37.26 -35.10 61.14
N LEU A 25 -38.32 -35.16 60.36
CA LEU A 25 -39.64 -35.19 60.90
C LEU A 25 -40.57 -36.06 60.04
N ILE A 26 -41.02 -37.18 60.66
CA ILE A 26 -41.98 -38.12 60.17
C ILE A 26 -43.35 -37.52 60.36
N ILE A 27 -44.18 -37.33 59.34
CA ILE A 27 -45.65 -37.25 59.45
C ILE A 27 -46.27 -37.88 58.19
N GLY A 28 -46.90 -38.97 58.45
CA GLY A 28 -48.21 -39.43 57.98
C GLY A 28 -48.52 -39.55 56.49
N ILE A 29 -48.49 -40.78 56.07
CA ILE A 29 -49.14 -41.30 54.84
C ILE A 29 -50.67 -41.13 54.90
N LYS A 30 -51.24 -40.14 54.17
CA LYS A 30 -52.58 -40.13 53.62
C LYS A 30 -52.81 -38.96 52.66
N ASN A 31 -52.36 -39.10 51.40
CA ASN A 31 -52.91 -38.34 50.27
C ASN A 31 -52.03 -38.56 48.97
N ARG A 32 -51.84 -39.82 48.59
CA ARG A 32 -51.11 -40.14 47.33
C ARG A 32 -51.86 -39.66 46.06
N GLN A 33 -53.15 -39.37 46.10
CA GLN A 33 -53.90 -38.93 44.93
C GLN A 33 -53.90 -37.40 44.70
N LYS A 34 -53.71 -36.58 45.76
CA LYS A 34 -53.58 -35.13 45.58
C LYS A 34 -52.19 -34.65 45.19
N LEU A 35 -51.12 -35.44 45.42
CA LEU A 35 -49.74 -35.11 45.08
C LEU A 35 -49.46 -35.32 43.60
N CYS A 36 -50.14 -36.26 42.93
CA CYS A 36 -50.02 -36.50 41.51
C CYS A 36 -50.68 -35.40 40.65
N ILE A 37 -51.79 -34.81 41.11
CA ILE A 37 -52.46 -33.74 40.36
C ILE A 37 -51.71 -32.41 40.50
N PHE A 38 -51.05 -32.11 41.62
CA PHE A 38 -50.25 -30.91 41.82
C PHE A 38 -48.93 -31.01 41.06
N GLY A 39 -48.34 -32.19 40.96
CA GLY A 39 -47.06 -32.41 40.19
C GLY A 39 -47.25 -32.26 38.67
N THR A 40 -48.43 -32.75 38.15
CA THR A 40 -48.73 -32.62 36.71
C THR A 40 -49.12 -31.20 36.31
N VAL A 41 -49.80 -30.43 37.17
CA VAL A 41 -50.18 -29.04 36.93
C VAL A 41 -48.99 -28.13 37.02
N THR A 42 -48.05 -28.36 37.94
CA THR A 42 -46.76 -27.59 37.98
C THR A 42 -45.84 -27.93 36.83
N LEU A 43 -45.81 -29.17 36.33
CA LEU A 43 -45.04 -29.56 35.14
C LEU A 43 -45.66 -28.97 33.85
N LEU A 44 -47.00 -28.93 33.75
CA LEU A 44 -47.69 -28.30 32.62
C LEU A 44 -47.54 -26.76 32.62
N LEU A 45 -47.58 -26.11 33.76
CA LEU A 45 -47.31 -24.66 33.89
C LEU A 45 -45.85 -24.34 33.62
N GLY A 46 -44.87 -25.17 34.03
CA GLY A 46 -43.47 -25.04 33.68
C GLY A 46 -43.23 -25.17 32.18
N PHE A 47 -43.94 -26.09 31.49
CA PHE A 47 -43.82 -26.26 30.04
C PHE A 47 -44.47 -25.11 29.26
N ILE A 48 -45.56 -24.53 29.74
CA ILE A 48 -46.20 -23.35 29.13
C ILE A 48 -45.34 -22.11 29.31
N VAL A 49 -44.66 -21.94 30.46
CA VAL A 49 -43.71 -20.82 30.67
C VAL A 49 -42.46 -20.97 29.80
N CYS A 50 -42.01 -22.21 29.55
CA CYS A 50 -40.93 -22.44 28.59
C CYS A 50 -41.30 -22.19 27.12
N LEU A 51 -42.59 -22.39 26.76
CA LEU A 51 -43.04 -22.14 25.37
C LEU A 51 -43.35 -20.66 25.10
N VAL A 52 -43.58 -19.84 26.13
CA VAL A 52 -43.78 -18.39 26.01
C VAL A 52 -42.44 -17.62 26.09
N SER A 53 -41.36 -18.28 26.57
CA SER A 53 -40.03 -17.66 26.67
C SER A 53 -39.19 -17.74 25.37
N CYS A 54 -39.74 -18.34 24.30
CA CYS A 54 -39.05 -18.49 23.02
C CYS A 54 -39.57 -17.57 21.90
N SER A 55 -40.06 -16.37 22.22
CA SER A 55 -40.35 -15.39 21.17
C SER A 55 -40.26 -13.95 21.66
N SER A 56 -39.14 -13.59 22.27
CA SER A 56 -38.67 -12.21 22.23
C SER A 56 -37.22 -12.23 21.82
N ASN A 57 -37.01 -12.10 20.53
CA ASN A 57 -35.73 -11.78 19.94
C ASN A 57 -35.36 -10.34 20.35
N ARG A 58 -35.06 -10.14 21.64
CA ARG A 58 -34.35 -8.95 22.09
C ARG A 58 -32.90 -9.20 21.72
N GLN A 59 -32.50 -8.73 20.52
CA GLN A 59 -31.11 -8.48 20.21
C GLN A 59 -30.58 -7.54 21.31
N GLU A 60 -29.74 -8.04 22.17
CA GLU A 60 -28.96 -7.20 23.07
C GLU A 60 -28.11 -6.26 22.18
N LYS A 61 -28.44 -4.98 22.22
CA LYS A 61 -27.66 -3.96 21.56
C LYS A 61 -26.25 -3.95 22.19
N VAL A 62 -25.28 -4.41 21.47
CA VAL A 62 -23.89 -4.31 21.89
C VAL A 62 -23.48 -2.86 21.78
N VAL A 63 -23.39 -2.18 22.92
CA VAL A 63 -22.89 -0.81 23.02
C VAL A 63 -21.38 -0.89 23.14
N THR A 64 -20.66 -0.49 22.10
CA THR A 64 -19.21 -0.34 22.16
C THR A 64 -18.84 1.03 22.71
N PRO A 65 -17.58 1.25 23.18
CA PRO A 65 -17.10 2.57 23.61
C PRO A 65 -17.20 3.68 22.54
N TRP A 66 -17.50 3.32 21.29
CA TRP A 66 -17.62 4.20 20.13
C TRP A 66 -19.06 4.48 19.69
N GLY A 67 -20.06 3.99 20.41
CA GLY A 67 -21.47 4.16 20.11
C GLY A 67 -22.23 2.84 19.88
N GLU A 68 -23.53 2.93 19.67
CA GLU A 68 -24.38 1.76 19.35
C GLU A 68 -24.00 1.23 17.96
N ILE A 69 -23.55 -0.04 17.90
CA ILE A 69 -23.47 -0.75 16.62
C ILE A 69 -24.91 -1.15 16.28
N ASN A 70 -25.44 -0.55 15.25
CA ASN A 70 -26.73 -0.96 14.70
C ASN A 70 -26.47 -2.21 13.84
N ASP A 71 -26.37 -3.38 14.49
CA ASP A 71 -26.25 -4.70 13.85
C ASP A 71 -27.55 -5.18 13.21
N SER A 72 -28.47 -4.27 12.90
CA SER A 72 -29.45 -4.56 11.89
C SER A 72 -28.77 -4.52 10.53
N ILE A 73 -28.04 -5.60 10.18
CA ILE A 73 -27.84 -5.95 8.79
C ILE A 73 -29.27 -6.10 8.28
N PRO A 74 -29.77 -5.21 7.42
CA PRO A 74 -31.04 -5.48 6.76
C PRO A 74 -30.81 -6.78 6.00
N ASP A 75 -31.67 -7.72 6.20
CA ASP A 75 -31.81 -8.94 5.38
C ASP A 75 -32.29 -8.46 3.99
N ASN A 76 -31.45 -7.74 3.31
CA ASN A 76 -31.70 -7.14 2.03
C ASN A 76 -30.58 -7.56 1.09
N ASP A 77 -30.98 -8.29 0.07
CA ASP A 77 -30.22 -8.60 -1.14
C ASP A 77 -29.62 -7.37 -1.87
N ASP A 78 -29.69 -6.18 -1.30
CA ASP A 78 -29.36 -4.91 -1.92
C ASP A 78 -28.11 -4.24 -1.31
N PHE A 79 -26.96 -4.96 -1.24
CA PHE A 79 -25.69 -4.28 -1.02
C PHE A 79 -25.34 -3.46 -2.27
N ASP A 80 -25.69 -2.18 -2.28
CA ASP A 80 -25.51 -1.25 -3.39
C ASP A 80 -24.78 0.02 -2.93
N LEU A 81 -24.84 1.10 -3.66
CA LEU A 81 -24.09 2.35 -3.47
C LEU A 81 -24.16 2.89 -2.02
N ASP A 82 -25.34 2.84 -1.39
CA ASP A 82 -25.50 3.41 -0.04
C ASP A 82 -24.69 2.66 1.01
N GLN A 83 -24.58 1.33 0.87
CA GLN A 83 -23.76 0.51 1.77
C GLN A 83 -22.27 0.72 1.53
N ILE A 84 -21.85 0.92 0.26
CA ILE A 84 -20.46 1.29 -0.07
C ILE A 84 -20.12 2.63 0.59
N VAL A 85 -21.02 3.62 0.50
CA VAL A 85 -20.84 4.93 1.14
C VAL A 85 -20.83 4.82 2.66
N ALA A 86 -21.71 4.01 3.24
CA ALA A 86 -21.78 3.79 4.69
C ALA A 86 -20.52 3.08 5.22
N ASN A 87 -19.94 2.15 4.44
CA ASN A 87 -18.70 1.47 4.78
C ASN A 87 -17.45 2.37 4.61
N GLY A 88 -17.57 3.48 3.90
CA GLY A 88 -16.47 4.42 3.67
C GLY A 88 -15.36 3.92 2.74
N GLU A 89 -15.53 2.74 2.13
CA GLU A 89 -14.54 2.12 1.24
C GLU A 89 -15.22 1.44 0.04
N MET A 90 -14.62 1.62 -1.13
CA MET A 90 -15.02 0.97 -2.38
C MET A 90 -13.93 -0.01 -2.82
N ILE A 91 -14.29 -1.28 -3.04
CA ILE A 91 -13.36 -2.33 -3.45
C ILE A 91 -13.34 -2.42 -4.97
N VAL A 92 -12.17 -2.16 -5.53
CA VAL A 92 -11.94 -2.13 -6.97
C VAL A 92 -10.97 -3.22 -7.37
N VAL A 93 -11.34 -4.03 -8.36
CA VAL A 93 -10.39 -4.98 -8.96
C VAL A 93 -9.93 -4.51 -10.33
N THR A 94 -8.66 -4.78 -10.61
CA THR A 94 -8.04 -4.50 -11.90
C THR A 94 -6.83 -5.43 -12.11
N ILE A 95 -6.13 -5.23 -13.23
CA ILE A 95 -4.88 -5.96 -13.56
C ILE A 95 -3.74 -4.96 -13.56
N SER A 96 -2.55 -5.38 -13.08
CA SER A 96 -1.34 -4.55 -13.21
C SER A 96 -1.04 -4.25 -14.68
N GLY A 97 -0.78 -2.98 -14.98
CA GLY A 97 -0.47 -2.55 -16.35
C GLY A 97 -0.39 -1.03 -16.48
N PRO A 98 0.16 -0.54 -17.61
CA PRO A 98 0.48 0.88 -17.81
C PRO A 98 -0.72 1.81 -17.80
N THR A 99 -1.90 1.32 -18.19
CA THR A 99 -3.15 2.10 -18.22
C THR A 99 -4.13 1.72 -17.12
N THR A 100 -3.85 0.64 -16.39
CA THR A 100 -4.77 0.10 -15.39
C THR A 100 -4.33 0.45 -13.98
N TYR A 101 -3.27 -0.19 -13.49
CA TYR A 101 -2.71 0.05 -12.16
C TYR A 101 -1.22 -0.29 -12.14
N TYR A 102 -0.41 0.58 -11.57
CA TYR A 102 1.00 0.31 -11.29
C TYR A 102 1.50 1.20 -10.16
N ASP A 103 2.51 0.72 -9.43
CA ASP A 103 3.26 1.54 -8.48
C ASP A 103 4.39 2.28 -9.20
N HIS A 104 4.52 3.56 -8.91
CA HIS A 104 5.61 4.38 -9.41
C HIS A 104 6.14 5.29 -8.32
N ARG A 105 7.37 5.03 -7.87
CA ARG A 105 8.03 5.78 -6.80
C ARG A 105 7.18 5.87 -5.52
N GLY A 106 6.55 4.75 -5.13
CA GLY A 106 5.69 4.65 -3.96
C GLY A 106 4.35 5.38 -4.10
N ARG A 107 3.94 5.72 -5.31
CA ARG A 107 2.61 6.23 -5.62
C ARG A 107 1.92 5.34 -6.64
N GLN A 108 0.67 5.06 -6.37
CA GLN A 108 -0.19 4.27 -7.26
C GLN A 108 -0.68 5.14 -8.40
N LEU A 109 -0.55 4.64 -9.62
CA LEU A 109 -0.92 5.29 -10.87
C LEU A 109 -1.63 4.32 -11.80
N GLY A 110 -2.04 4.82 -12.95
CA GLY A 110 -2.76 4.13 -13.99
C GLY A 110 -4.11 4.79 -14.24
N LEU A 111 -4.44 5.03 -15.49
CA LEU A 111 -5.64 5.75 -15.87
C LEU A 111 -6.92 5.18 -15.22
N GLN A 112 -7.09 3.85 -15.24
CA GLN A 112 -8.29 3.22 -14.67
C GLN A 112 -8.34 3.38 -13.13
N TYR A 113 -7.20 3.22 -12.47
CA TYR A 113 -7.10 3.43 -11.02
C TYR A 113 -7.38 4.89 -10.64
N MET A 114 -6.75 5.85 -11.30
CA MET A 114 -6.94 7.28 -11.02
C MET A 114 -8.38 7.73 -11.30
N MET A 115 -9.05 7.14 -12.30
CA MET A 115 -10.48 7.34 -12.52
C MET A 115 -11.32 6.77 -11.36
N GLY A 116 -10.96 5.58 -10.85
CA GLY A 116 -11.58 4.98 -9.66
C GLY A 116 -11.44 5.87 -8.43
N GLN A 117 -10.25 6.42 -8.20
CA GLN A 117 -10.02 7.40 -7.13
C GLN A 117 -10.90 8.64 -7.29
N ARG A 118 -10.97 9.21 -8.49
CA ARG A 118 -11.78 10.40 -8.80
C ARG A 118 -13.28 10.16 -8.56
N TYR A 119 -13.75 8.94 -8.87
CA TYR A 119 -15.13 8.56 -8.59
C TYR A 119 -15.36 8.36 -7.08
N ALA A 120 -14.46 7.68 -6.40
CA ALA A 120 -14.56 7.48 -4.95
C ALA A 120 -14.54 8.81 -4.17
N GLU A 121 -13.68 9.76 -4.57
CA GLU A 121 -13.68 11.12 -4.03
C GLU A 121 -15.05 11.81 -4.20
N LYS A 122 -15.71 11.63 -5.35
CA LYS A 122 -17.05 12.18 -5.60
C LYS A 122 -18.11 11.63 -4.65
N ILE A 123 -18.04 10.33 -4.35
CA ILE A 123 -19.02 9.69 -3.44
C ILE A 123 -18.58 9.70 -1.97
N GLY A 124 -17.38 10.24 -1.67
CA GLY A 124 -16.87 10.44 -0.30
C GLY A 124 -16.32 9.20 0.37
N VAL A 125 -15.76 8.23 -0.40
CA VAL A 125 -15.20 6.98 0.13
C VAL A 125 -13.73 6.79 -0.25
N GLY A 126 -13.03 5.91 0.46
CA GLY A 126 -11.70 5.42 0.08
C GLY A 126 -11.77 4.39 -1.05
N VAL A 127 -10.62 4.11 -1.67
CA VAL A 127 -10.48 3.04 -2.67
C VAL A 127 -9.52 1.98 -2.14
N ARG A 128 -9.99 0.74 -2.10
CA ARG A 128 -9.14 -0.44 -1.93
C ARG A 128 -8.99 -1.14 -3.27
N VAL A 129 -7.75 -1.22 -3.77
CA VAL A 129 -7.47 -1.91 -5.03
C VAL A 129 -6.94 -3.30 -4.77
N GLU A 130 -7.51 -4.26 -5.46
CA GLU A 130 -7.05 -5.64 -5.46
C GLU A 130 -6.69 -6.06 -6.88
N LEU A 131 -5.49 -6.66 -7.03
CA LEU A 131 -4.97 -7.04 -8.33
C LEU A 131 -5.35 -8.49 -8.63
N CYS A 132 -5.93 -8.71 -9.80
CA CYS A 132 -6.22 -10.00 -10.36
C CYS A 132 -5.21 -10.38 -11.44
N ARG A 133 -5.07 -11.68 -11.69
CA ARG A 133 -4.16 -12.20 -12.72
C ARG A 133 -4.70 -12.03 -14.14
N ASP A 134 -6.01 -12.16 -14.28
CA ASP A 134 -6.68 -12.09 -15.57
C ASP A 134 -8.13 -11.59 -15.44
N THR A 135 -8.78 -11.42 -16.60
CA THR A 135 -10.16 -10.92 -16.69
C THR A 135 -11.19 -11.91 -16.13
N MET A 136 -10.88 -13.21 -16.14
CA MET A 136 -11.76 -14.26 -15.61
C MET A 136 -11.85 -14.17 -14.09
N GLU A 137 -10.70 -14.00 -13.42
CA GLU A 137 -10.64 -13.81 -11.97
C GLU A 137 -11.40 -12.55 -11.54
N MET A 138 -11.21 -11.42 -12.26
CA MET A 138 -11.94 -10.19 -11.97
C MET A 138 -13.46 -10.36 -12.00
N VAL A 139 -13.96 -10.96 -13.07
CA VAL A 139 -15.41 -11.14 -13.25
C VAL A 139 -15.96 -12.20 -12.29
N SER A 140 -15.22 -13.27 -12.01
CA SER A 140 -15.63 -14.27 -11.01
C SER A 140 -15.80 -13.66 -9.63
N ARG A 141 -14.88 -12.82 -9.20
CA ARG A 141 -14.96 -12.10 -7.92
C ARG A 141 -16.11 -11.09 -7.89
N LEU A 142 -16.34 -10.40 -9.02
CA LEU A 142 -17.48 -9.49 -9.13
C LEU A 142 -18.82 -10.23 -9.00
N VAL A 143 -18.95 -11.38 -9.66
CA VAL A 143 -20.16 -12.23 -9.61
C VAL A 143 -20.37 -12.85 -8.22
N ALA A 144 -19.27 -13.18 -7.52
CA ALA A 144 -19.30 -13.67 -6.14
C ALA A 144 -19.69 -12.57 -5.12
N GLY A 145 -19.64 -11.29 -5.50
CA GLY A 145 -19.90 -10.18 -4.59
C GLY A 145 -18.74 -9.74 -3.74
N ASP A 146 -17.53 -10.28 -3.99
CA ASP A 146 -16.31 -9.96 -3.22
C ASP A 146 -15.81 -8.54 -3.47
N VAL A 147 -16.26 -7.91 -4.57
CA VAL A 147 -15.77 -6.61 -5.03
C VAL A 147 -16.93 -5.77 -5.58
N ASP A 148 -16.72 -4.45 -5.64
CA ASP A 148 -17.75 -3.51 -6.07
C ASP A 148 -17.68 -3.21 -7.56
N ILE A 149 -16.46 -3.00 -8.08
CA ILE A 149 -16.22 -2.53 -9.45
C ILE A 149 -15.03 -3.29 -10.06
N VAL A 150 -15.19 -3.71 -11.31
CA VAL A 150 -14.08 -4.05 -12.19
C VAL A 150 -13.64 -2.79 -12.93
N ALA A 151 -12.59 -2.12 -12.47
CA ALA A 151 -12.01 -0.95 -13.13
C ALA A 151 -11.02 -1.39 -14.22
N TYR A 152 -11.55 -2.02 -15.23
CA TYR A 152 -10.83 -2.49 -16.41
C TYR A 152 -11.73 -2.38 -17.64
N PRO A 153 -11.23 -1.94 -18.81
CA PRO A 153 -12.04 -1.81 -20.00
C PRO A 153 -12.37 -3.18 -20.61
N LEU A 154 -13.42 -3.81 -20.09
CA LEU A 154 -13.91 -5.10 -20.59
C LEU A 154 -14.85 -4.91 -21.78
N ARG A 155 -14.76 -5.81 -22.74
CA ARG A 155 -15.76 -5.99 -23.80
C ARG A 155 -16.46 -7.32 -23.60
N LYS A 156 -17.72 -7.42 -24.04
CA LYS A 156 -18.47 -8.68 -23.97
C LYS A 156 -17.76 -9.82 -24.72
N SER A 157 -17.07 -9.49 -25.81
CA SER A 157 -16.27 -10.45 -26.60
C SER A 157 -15.04 -11.00 -25.89
N ASP A 158 -14.52 -10.26 -24.89
CA ASP A 158 -13.29 -10.60 -24.19
C ASP A 158 -13.54 -11.54 -23.01
N ILE A 159 -14.80 -11.72 -22.62
CA ILE A 159 -15.22 -12.49 -21.46
C ILE A 159 -15.58 -13.90 -21.90
N ARG A 160 -14.72 -14.87 -21.56
CA ARG A 160 -14.91 -16.31 -21.82
C ARG A 160 -15.67 -17.01 -20.69
N LEU A 161 -16.67 -16.34 -20.12
CA LEU A 161 -17.47 -16.89 -19.02
C LEU A 161 -18.75 -17.56 -19.53
N PRO A 162 -19.33 -18.51 -18.75
CA PRO A 162 -20.67 -19.01 -19.00
C PRO A 162 -21.70 -17.89 -19.07
N LYS A 163 -22.74 -18.06 -19.89
CA LYS A 163 -23.83 -17.06 -20.05
C LYS A 163 -24.43 -16.65 -18.72
N ASP A 164 -24.61 -17.58 -17.80
CA ASP A 164 -25.17 -17.34 -16.47
C ASP A 164 -24.34 -16.35 -15.63
N SER A 165 -23.04 -16.27 -15.85
CA SER A 165 -22.16 -15.29 -15.20
C SER A 165 -22.24 -13.92 -15.90
N LEU A 166 -22.38 -13.91 -17.23
CA LEU A 166 -22.55 -12.67 -18.00
C LEU A 166 -23.87 -11.96 -17.70
N ASP A 167 -24.92 -12.73 -17.40
CA ASP A 167 -26.23 -12.21 -17.02
C ASP A 167 -26.24 -11.56 -15.62
N LYS A 168 -25.19 -11.77 -14.83
CA LYS A 168 -25.03 -11.19 -13.49
C LYS A 168 -24.21 -9.90 -13.45
N ILE A 169 -23.72 -9.41 -14.59
CA ILE A 169 -22.90 -8.19 -14.67
C ILE A 169 -23.53 -7.15 -15.57
N VAL A 170 -23.25 -5.87 -15.27
CA VAL A 170 -23.67 -4.71 -16.06
C VAL A 170 -22.46 -3.90 -16.44
N PHE A 171 -22.37 -3.56 -17.73
CA PHE A 171 -21.37 -2.64 -18.25
C PHE A 171 -21.82 -1.21 -18.00
N CYS A 172 -20.98 -0.40 -17.37
CA CYS A 172 -21.31 0.95 -16.96
C CYS A 172 -20.08 1.83 -16.77
N GLY A 173 -20.30 3.13 -16.60
CA GLY A 173 -19.24 4.09 -16.23
C GLY A 173 -18.20 4.26 -17.33
N ALA A 174 -16.92 4.13 -16.93
CA ALA A 174 -15.80 4.52 -17.78
C ALA A 174 -15.64 3.65 -19.04
N GLY A 175 -15.74 4.27 -20.18
CA GLY A 175 -15.54 3.64 -21.49
C GLY A 175 -16.77 3.64 -22.38
N ASN A 176 -16.75 2.80 -23.40
CA ASN A 176 -17.85 2.54 -24.33
C ASN A 176 -17.68 1.16 -24.96
N ASP A 177 -18.62 0.72 -25.76
CA ASP A 177 -18.61 -0.60 -26.41
C ASP A 177 -17.37 -0.86 -27.26
N SER A 178 -16.79 0.19 -27.87
CA SER A 178 -15.64 0.07 -28.77
C SER A 178 -14.32 -0.13 -28.00
N ILE A 179 -14.12 0.58 -26.90
CA ILE A 179 -12.87 0.55 -26.11
C ILE A 179 -12.96 -0.36 -24.87
N GLY A 180 -14.16 -0.85 -24.56
CA GLY A 180 -14.48 -1.56 -23.32
C GLY A 180 -15.00 -0.63 -22.23
N GLN A 181 -15.72 -1.19 -21.28
CA GLN A 181 -16.32 -0.48 -20.14
C GLN A 181 -16.00 -1.15 -18.82
N TRP A 182 -16.17 -0.41 -17.74
CA TRP A 182 -16.18 -0.98 -16.39
C TRP A 182 -17.41 -1.86 -16.21
N THR A 183 -17.35 -2.74 -15.23
CA THR A 183 -18.47 -3.61 -14.90
C THR A 183 -18.74 -3.63 -13.42
N VAL A 184 -20.01 -3.75 -13.06
CA VAL A 184 -20.51 -3.95 -11.70
C VAL A 184 -21.46 -5.13 -11.68
N ASN A 185 -21.75 -5.67 -10.49
CA ASN A 185 -22.78 -6.68 -10.34
C ASN A 185 -24.16 -6.09 -10.73
N LYS A 186 -24.98 -6.89 -11.40
CA LYS A 186 -26.32 -6.49 -11.91
C LYS A 186 -27.25 -6.00 -10.80
N ASP A 187 -27.08 -6.49 -9.59
CA ASP A 187 -27.90 -6.12 -8.44
C ASP A 187 -27.55 -4.72 -7.92
N LYS A 188 -26.33 -4.21 -8.24
CA LYS A 188 -25.87 -2.87 -7.84
C LYS A 188 -26.37 -1.78 -8.83
N LYS A 189 -27.68 -1.63 -8.92
CA LYS A 189 -28.34 -0.73 -9.90
C LYS A 189 -28.03 0.75 -9.65
N ARG A 190 -27.98 1.16 -8.36
CA ARG A 190 -27.69 2.56 -7.98
C ARG A 190 -26.24 2.90 -8.26
N LEU A 191 -25.32 1.98 -7.99
CA LEU A 191 -23.90 2.13 -8.33
C LEU A 191 -23.70 2.28 -9.84
N ALA A 192 -24.33 1.38 -10.64
CA ALA A 192 -24.25 1.45 -12.11
C ALA A 192 -24.79 2.77 -12.64
N LYS A 193 -25.94 3.22 -12.14
CA LYS A 193 -26.54 4.51 -12.52
C LYS A 193 -25.63 5.68 -12.16
N SER A 194 -25.11 5.72 -10.93
CA SER A 194 -24.19 6.77 -10.46
C SER A 194 -22.90 6.84 -11.27
N LEU A 195 -22.33 5.70 -11.65
CA LEU A 195 -21.15 5.62 -12.53
C LEU A 195 -21.43 6.17 -13.93
N ASN A 196 -22.59 5.83 -14.51
CA ASN A 196 -23.00 6.33 -15.82
C ASN A 196 -23.26 7.85 -15.81
N GLU A 197 -23.86 8.38 -14.76
CA GLU A 197 -24.11 9.82 -14.60
C GLU A 197 -22.80 10.61 -14.34
N TRP A 198 -21.83 10.00 -13.67
CA TRP A 198 -20.56 10.62 -13.40
C TRP A 198 -19.63 10.64 -14.61
N TYR A 199 -19.57 9.52 -15.34
CA TYR A 199 -18.58 9.37 -16.39
C TYR A 199 -18.86 10.26 -17.59
N THR A 200 -17.83 10.97 -18.02
CA THR A 200 -17.79 11.65 -19.32
C THR A 200 -16.40 11.44 -19.95
N PRO A 201 -16.32 11.45 -21.31
CA PRO A 201 -15.01 11.40 -21.98
C PRO A 201 -14.06 12.51 -21.55
N LYS A 202 -14.60 13.65 -21.12
CA LYS A 202 -13.82 14.77 -20.59
C LYS A 202 -13.08 14.40 -19.31
N ILE A 203 -13.72 13.68 -18.38
CA ILE A 203 -13.08 13.21 -17.12
C ILE A 203 -11.90 12.29 -17.45
N MET A 204 -12.09 11.35 -18.38
CA MET A 204 -10.98 10.47 -18.80
C MET A 204 -9.82 11.27 -19.39
N ALA A 205 -10.09 12.27 -20.24
CA ALA A 205 -9.05 13.11 -20.83
C ALA A 205 -8.33 13.96 -19.78
N GLU A 206 -9.04 14.48 -18.78
CA GLU A 206 -8.47 15.24 -17.67
C GLU A 206 -7.57 14.35 -16.80
N VAL A 207 -8.02 13.17 -16.41
CA VAL A 207 -7.24 12.21 -15.63
C VAL A 207 -5.99 11.77 -16.40
N LYS A 208 -6.12 11.49 -17.69
CA LYS A 208 -4.96 11.17 -18.53
C LYS A 208 -3.96 12.31 -18.59
N LYS A 209 -4.41 13.54 -18.74
CA LYS A 209 -3.56 14.73 -18.74
C LYS A 209 -2.88 14.94 -17.39
N GLU A 210 -3.56 14.66 -16.31
CA GLU A 210 -2.99 14.67 -14.95
C GLU A 210 -1.89 13.60 -14.80
N GLU A 211 -2.14 12.37 -15.23
CA GLU A 211 -1.14 11.30 -15.21
C GLU A 211 0.09 11.69 -16.05
N ASP A 212 -0.09 12.17 -17.26
CA ASP A 212 0.99 12.63 -18.15
C ASP A 212 1.80 13.79 -17.52
N PHE A 213 1.11 14.72 -16.84
CA PHE A 213 1.76 15.80 -16.10
C PHE A 213 2.58 15.24 -14.93
N LEU A 214 1.99 14.37 -14.14
CA LEU A 214 2.66 13.74 -12.99
C LEU A 214 3.93 12.99 -13.41
N LEU A 215 3.89 12.34 -14.56
CA LEU A 215 5.03 11.59 -15.13
C LEU A 215 6.07 12.49 -15.81
N SER A 216 5.78 13.76 -16.01
CA SER A 216 6.68 14.70 -16.66
C SER A 216 7.72 15.25 -15.70
N THR A 217 8.84 15.74 -16.26
CA THR A 217 9.87 16.46 -15.47
C THR A 217 9.36 17.80 -14.91
N ARG A 218 8.24 18.32 -15.43
CA ARG A 218 7.62 19.59 -14.96
C ARG A 218 6.89 19.42 -13.62
N SER A 219 6.59 18.21 -13.23
CA SER A 219 5.94 17.89 -11.95
C SER A 219 6.88 18.00 -10.73
N VAL A 220 8.19 18.13 -10.94
CA VAL A 220 9.16 18.28 -9.85
C VAL A 220 9.44 19.76 -9.65
N VAL A 221 9.00 20.29 -8.51
CA VAL A 221 9.35 21.64 -8.09
C VAL A 221 10.77 21.62 -7.53
N ARG A 222 11.70 22.26 -8.23
CA ARG A 222 13.10 22.42 -7.79
C ARG A 222 13.44 23.91 -7.76
N HIS A 223 14.05 24.32 -6.69
CA HIS A 223 14.76 25.59 -6.67
C HIS A 223 16.12 25.38 -7.31
N VAL A 224 16.54 26.24 -8.22
CA VAL A 224 17.80 26.06 -8.95
C VAL A 224 18.96 26.20 -7.96
N TYR A 225 19.49 25.07 -7.51
CA TYR A 225 20.76 24.99 -6.81
C TYR A 225 21.82 24.60 -7.85
N ALA A 226 22.64 25.54 -8.27
CA ALA A 226 23.79 25.22 -9.09
C ALA A 226 24.75 24.35 -8.27
N PRO A 227 25.09 23.12 -8.72
CA PRO A 227 26.10 22.33 -8.03
C PRO A 227 27.42 23.09 -8.06
N MET A 228 27.97 23.33 -6.89
CA MET A 228 29.28 23.97 -6.76
C MET A 228 30.37 22.91 -7.01
N LEU A 229 30.57 22.51 -8.28
CA LEU A 229 31.65 21.61 -8.61
C LEU A 229 32.95 22.42 -8.76
N ASN A 230 33.84 22.29 -7.78
CA ASN A 230 35.20 22.77 -7.88
C ASN A 230 36.17 21.58 -7.86
N LYS A 231 36.49 21.04 -9.03
CA LYS A 231 37.38 19.88 -9.16
C LYS A 231 38.79 20.14 -8.59
N LYS A 232 39.32 21.36 -8.75
CA LYS A 232 40.64 21.73 -8.22
C LYS A 232 40.62 21.84 -6.69
N GLY A 233 39.52 22.35 -6.12
CA GLY A 233 39.31 22.47 -4.67
C GLY A 233 38.76 21.22 -3.98
N GLY A 234 38.44 20.16 -4.73
CA GLY A 234 37.90 18.93 -4.14
C GLY A 234 36.48 19.03 -3.60
N VAL A 235 35.66 19.96 -4.13
CA VAL A 235 34.27 20.22 -3.65
C VAL A 235 33.27 19.83 -4.71
N ILE A 236 32.30 18.99 -4.36
CA ILE A 236 31.15 18.61 -5.20
C ILE A 236 29.93 19.47 -4.82
N SER A 237 29.66 19.57 -3.52
CA SER A 237 28.52 20.31 -2.97
C SER A 237 28.86 20.88 -1.58
N ARG A 238 27.97 21.71 -1.04
CA ARG A 238 28.06 22.18 0.36
C ARG A 238 27.80 21.07 1.40
N TYR A 239 27.33 19.90 0.95
CA TYR A 239 26.94 18.78 1.81
C TYR A 239 27.98 17.66 1.84
N ASP A 240 29.16 17.84 1.22
CA ASP A 240 30.17 16.80 1.09
C ASP A 240 30.60 16.21 2.44
N ALA A 241 30.74 17.05 3.48
CA ALA A 241 31.07 16.60 4.83
C ALA A 241 29.99 15.65 5.41
N LEU A 242 28.71 15.92 5.14
CA LEU A 242 27.59 15.05 5.57
C LEU A 242 27.62 13.73 4.81
N PHE A 243 27.84 13.75 3.48
CA PHE A 243 27.97 12.53 2.71
C PHE A 243 29.14 11.67 3.20
N MET A 244 30.30 12.26 3.51
CA MET A 244 31.46 11.53 4.07
C MET A 244 31.10 10.89 5.40
N THR A 245 30.46 11.63 6.32
CA THR A 245 30.08 11.15 7.64
C THR A 245 29.12 9.97 7.56
N TYR A 246 28.04 10.10 6.78
CA TYR A 246 26.96 9.10 6.76
C TYR A 246 27.21 7.93 5.80
N CYS A 247 28.15 8.06 4.85
CA CYS A 247 28.58 6.95 3.99
C CYS A 247 29.60 6.03 4.68
N GLN A 248 30.34 6.52 5.69
CA GLN A 248 31.36 5.73 6.39
C GLN A 248 30.81 4.44 7.04
N PRO A 249 29.70 4.47 7.82
CA PRO A 249 29.15 3.27 8.44
C PRO A 249 28.73 2.19 7.44
N ILE A 250 28.18 2.60 6.31
CA ILE A 250 27.76 1.70 5.24
C ILE A 250 28.89 1.39 4.24
N ARG A 251 30.08 1.95 4.46
CA ARG A 251 31.28 1.79 3.62
C ARG A 251 31.07 2.16 2.15
N TRP A 252 30.18 3.12 1.86
CA TRP A 252 29.96 3.64 0.52
C TRP A 252 30.94 4.76 0.19
N ASP A 253 31.25 4.88 -1.11
CA ASP A 253 31.93 6.08 -1.60
C ASP A 253 30.97 7.27 -1.49
N TRP A 254 31.30 8.25 -0.66
CA TRP A 254 30.49 9.44 -0.46
C TRP A 254 30.15 10.17 -1.77
N ARG A 255 31.03 10.08 -2.78
CA ARG A 255 30.81 10.67 -4.10
C ARG A 255 29.71 9.96 -4.89
N LEU A 256 29.47 8.67 -4.64
CA LEU A 256 28.33 7.95 -5.19
C LEU A 256 27.02 8.48 -4.60
N MET A 257 26.97 8.69 -3.29
CA MET A 257 25.78 9.26 -2.64
C MET A 257 25.56 10.72 -3.05
N ALA A 258 26.63 11.50 -3.25
CA ALA A 258 26.54 12.85 -3.81
C ALA A 258 26.01 12.83 -5.26
N ALA A 259 26.42 11.86 -6.08
CA ALA A 259 25.90 11.68 -7.43
C ALA A 259 24.42 11.31 -7.43
N GLN A 260 24.00 10.47 -6.48
CA GLN A 260 22.59 10.14 -6.25
C GLN A 260 21.81 11.38 -5.81
N CYS A 261 22.28 12.14 -4.83
CA CYS A 261 21.63 13.36 -4.37
C CYS A 261 21.44 14.40 -5.51
N TYR A 262 22.43 14.51 -6.38
CA TYR A 262 22.26 15.35 -7.56
C TYR A 262 21.14 14.86 -8.47
N GLN A 263 21.02 13.55 -8.67
CA GLN A 263 19.96 12.96 -9.50
C GLN A 263 18.57 13.15 -8.86
N GLU A 264 18.49 13.10 -7.53
CA GLU A 264 17.25 13.27 -6.79
C GLU A 264 16.77 14.73 -6.77
N SER A 265 17.61 15.65 -6.37
CA SER A 265 17.21 17.02 -6.07
C SER A 265 18.07 18.11 -6.68
N THR A 266 19.20 17.78 -7.36
CA THR A 266 20.25 18.76 -7.71
C THR A 266 20.78 19.53 -6.48
N PHE A 267 20.88 18.83 -5.34
CA PHE A 267 21.26 19.35 -4.02
C PHE A 267 20.28 20.40 -3.43
N ASP A 268 19.02 20.40 -3.83
CA ASP A 268 18.00 21.28 -3.26
C ASP A 268 17.35 20.62 -2.04
N PRO A 269 17.56 21.15 -0.80
CA PRO A 269 16.94 20.58 0.40
C PRO A 269 15.42 20.83 0.49
N GLN A 270 14.89 21.77 -0.31
CA GLN A 270 13.46 22.05 -0.37
C GLN A 270 12.78 21.36 -1.55
N ALA A 271 13.50 20.52 -2.31
CA ALA A 271 12.92 19.80 -3.43
C ALA A 271 11.74 18.95 -3.00
N ARG A 272 10.69 19.01 -3.81
CA ARG A 272 9.47 18.21 -3.63
C ARG A 272 9.08 17.61 -4.98
N SER A 273 8.95 16.30 -5.02
CA SER A 273 8.39 15.65 -6.20
C SER A 273 6.85 15.66 -6.17
N TRP A 274 6.25 15.48 -7.31
CA TRP A 274 4.80 15.30 -7.43
C TRP A 274 4.31 14.03 -6.68
N ALA A 275 5.15 12.99 -6.60
CA ALA A 275 4.85 11.77 -5.84
C ALA A 275 4.89 11.99 -4.32
N GLY A 276 5.35 13.16 -3.87
CA GLY A 276 5.45 13.50 -2.46
C GLY A 276 6.80 13.17 -1.84
N ALA A 277 7.82 12.81 -2.62
CA ALA A 277 9.19 12.67 -2.12
C ALA A 277 9.79 14.04 -1.76
N LEU A 278 10.57 14.10 -0.69
CA LEU A 278 10.99 15.36 -0.05
C LEU A 278 12.50 15.39 0.23
N GLY A 279 13.06 16.59 0.11
CA GLY A 279 14.42 16.92 0.53
C GLY A 279 15.51 16.47 -0.44
N LEU A 280 16.74 16.55 0.02
CA LEU A 280 17.95 16.28 -0.76
C LEU A 280 17.96 14.92 -1.46
N MET A 281 17.53 13.88 -0.74
CA MET A 281 17.57 12.50 -1.18
C MET A 281 16.19 11.98 -1.59
N GLN A 282 15.19 12.86 -1.72
CA GLN A 282 13.84 12.56 -2.15
C GLN A 282 13.21 11.36 -1.41
N ILE A 283 13.16 11.48 -0.08
CA ILE A 283 12.61 10.42 0.77
C ILE A 283 11.08 10.52 0.75
N MET A 284 10.42 9.40 0.44
CA MET A 284 8.97 9.29 0.53
C MET A 284 8.49 9.35 1.99
N PRO A 285 7.34 9.98 2.27
CA PRO A 285 6.80 10.09 3.62
C PRO A 285 6.68 8.76 4.37
N ALA A 286 6.17 7.71 3.72
CA ALA A 286 6.10 6.38 4.33
C ALA A 286 7.49 5.79 4.64
N THR A 287 8.47 6.04 3.78
CA THR A 287 9.88 5.65 4.02
C THR A 287 10.48 6.44 5.18
N ALA A 288 10.18 7.74 5.29
CA ALA A 288 10.62 8.56 6.42
C ALA A 288 10.10 8.00 7.75
N ASP A 289 8.82 7.64 7.82
CA ASP A 289 8.21 7.02 9.01
C ASP A 289 8.89 5.69 9.37
N MET A 290 9.10 4.82 8.39
CA MET A 290 9.81 3.54 8.57
C MET A 290 11.24 3.72 9.08
N LEU A 291 11.92 4.78 8.66
CA LEU A 291 13.29 5.09 9.05
C LEU A 291 13.37 5.83 10.40
N GLY A 292 12.25 6.32 10.91
CA GLY A 292 12.19 7.16 12.12
C GLY A 292 12.65 8.60 11.86
N LEU A 293 12.54 9.10 10.62
CA LEU A 293 12.83 10.49 10.26
C LEU A 293 11.59 11.36 10.57
N PRO A 294 11.66 12.30 11.54
CA PRO A 294 10.54 13.19 11.86
C PRO A 294 10.14 14.04 10.64
N ARG A 295 8.85 14.23 10.46
CA ARG A 295 8.29 14.95 9.30
C ARG A 295 8.75 16.40 9.21
N ASP A 296 8.93 17.07 10.33
CA ASP A 296 9.45 18.43 10.44
C ASP A 296 10.95 18.54 10.08
N LYS A 297 11.69 17.41 10.13
CA LYS A 297 13.11 17.34 9.80
C LYS A 297 13.41 16.77 8.41
N ILE A 298 12.39 16.46 7.63
CA ILE A 298 12.60 15.85 6.32
C ILE A 298 13.33 16.78 5.32
N HIS A 299 13.24 18.09 5.52
CA HIS A 299 13.97 19.12 4.75
C HIS A 299 15.30 19.54 5.38
N ASP A 300 15.61 19.05 6.58
CA ASP A 300 16.92 19.28 7.20
C ASP A 300 17.98 18.42 6.48
N PRO A 301 19.04 19.04 5.95
CA PRO A 301 20.03 18.34 5.14
C PRO A 301 20.67 17.13 5.84
N GLU A 302 21.05 17.30 7.10
CA GLU A 302 21.72 16.25 7.86
C GLU A 302 20.77 15.08 8.12
N SER A 303 19.57 15.34 8.63
CA SER A 303 18.55 14.33 8.92
C SER A 303 18.13 13.55 7.67
N ASN A 304 17.97 14.25 6.54
CA ASN A 304 17.60 13.65 5.26
C ASN A 304 18.70 12.74 4.70
N ILE A 305 19.97 13.20 4.71
CA ILE A 305 21.12 12.41 4.26
C ILE A 305 21.34 11.20 5.18
N ALA A 306 21.24 11.36 6.51
CA ALA A 306 21.37 10.28 7.47
C ALA A 306 20.32 9.18 7.24
N ALA A 307 19.05 9.57 7.05
CA ALA A 307 17.96 8.64 6.79
C ALA A 307 18.17 7.90 5.45
N ALA A 308 18.61 8.60 4.41
CA ALA A 308 18.91 7.98 3.12
C ALA A 308 20.07 6.98 3.22
N ALA A 309 21.13 7.30 3.95
CA ALA A 309 22.25 6.38 4.18
C ALA A 309 21.78 5.11 4.93
N LYS A 310 20.94 5.27 5.95
CA LYS A 310 20.31 4.14 6.66
C LYS A 310 19.49 3.26 5.70
N TYR A 311 18.69 3.87 4.83
CA TYR A 311 17.88 3.15 3.86
C TYR A 311 18.73 2.39 2.83
N LEU A 312 19.78 3.02 2.29
CA LEU A 312 20.74 2.37 1.40
C LEU A 312 21.40 1.16 2.05
N GLY A 313 21.79 1.26 3.33
CA GLY A 313 22.33 0.13 4.10
C GLY A 313 21.31 -1.00 4.27
N GLN A 314 20.04 -0.67 4.53
CA GLN A 314 18.97 -1.66 4.62
C GLN A 314 18.70 -2.36 3.27
N LEU A 315 18.73 -1.62 2.17
CA LEU A 315 18.60 -2.19 0.83
C LEU A 315 19.82 -3.06 0.50
N GLU A 316 21.05 -2.64 0.82
CA GLU A 316 22.27 -3.43 0.59
C GLU A 316 22.22 -4.77 1.32
N ALA A 317 21.72 -4.79 2.55
CA ALA A 317 21.56 -6.02 3.32
C ALA A 317 20.60 -7.03 2.68
N LYS A 318 19.59 -6.55 1.93
CA LYS A 318 18.65 -7.41 1.20
C LYS A 318 19.25 -8.10 -0.03
N PHE A 319 20.42 -7.65 -0.49
CA PHE A 319 21.15 -8.23 -1.63
C PHE A 319 22.41 -8.96 -1.17
N SER A 320 22.34 -9.68 -0.03
CA SER A 320 23.46 -10.48 0.50
C SER A 320 23.91 -11.59 -0.46
N ASP A 321 23.00 -12.05 -1.32
CA ASP A 321 23.21 -13.04 -2.38
C ASP A 321 24.11 -12.54 -3.53
N ILE A 322 24.34 -11.22 -3.67
CA ILE A 322 25.22 -10.66 -4.71
C ILE A 322 26.64 -10.51 -4.14
N PRO A 323 27.64 -11.31 -4.63
CA PRO A 323 28.99 -11.28 -4.06
C PRO A 323 29.74 -9.97 -4.38
N SER A 324 29.62 -9.47 -5.60
CA SER A 324 30.31 -8.25 -6.03
C SER A 324 29.65 -7.03 -5.42
N ARG A 325 30.41 -6.32 -4.59
CA ARG A 325 29.94 -5.07 -4.01
C ARG A 325 29.66 -3.98 -5.05
N TYR A 326 30.44 -3.96 -6.12
CA TYR A 326 30.25 -3.04 -7.22
C TYR A 326 28.93 -3.30 -7.95
N GLU A 327 28.61 -4.55 -8.21
CA GLU A 327 27.31 -4.95 -8.77
C GLU A 327 26.17 -4.63 -7.79
N LYS A 328 26.31 -5.01 -6.51
CA LYS A 328 25.31 -4.79 -5.46
C LYS A 328 24.86 -3.32 -5.40
N MET A 329 25.75 -2.36 -5.55
CA MET A 329 25.41 -0.94 -5.59
C MET A 329 24.42 -0.59 -6.70
N ASN A 330 24.48 -1.23 -7.86
CA ASN A 330 23.54 -1.00 -8.96
C ASN A 330 22.14 -1.47 -8.58
N PHE A 331 22.03 -2.66 -7.95
CA PHE A 331 20.76 -3.21 -7.46
C PHE A 331 20.15 -2.35 -6.35
N VAL A 332 20.98 -1.83 -5.46
CA VAL A 332 20.53 -0.92 -4.40
C VAL A 332 20.00 0.40 -4.99
N LEU A 333 20.72 1.00 -5.93
CA LEU A 333 20.26 2.22 -6.62
C LEU A 333 18.99 1.96 -7.42
N GLY A 334 18.91 0.84 -8.14
CA GLY A 334 17.70 0.42 -8.85
C GLY A 334 16.51 0.24 -7.91
N SER A 335 16.75 -0.36 -6.75
CA SER A 335 15.71 -0.57 -5.71
C SER A 335 15.28 0.72 -5.04
N TYR A 336 16.19 1.66 -4.85
CA TYR A 336 15.87 2.97 -4.28
C TYR A 336 14.87 3.75 -5.16
N ASN A 337 15.04 3.69 -6.47
CA ASN A 337 14.20 4.38 -7.43
C ASN A 337 12.96 3.57 -7.83
N GLY A 338 13.14 2.30 -8.21
CA GLY A 338 12.12 1.45 -8.82
C GLY A 338 11.44 0.46 -7.87
N GLY A 339 11.92 0.39 -6.62
CA GLY A 339 11.39 -0.54 -5.62
C GLY A 339 12.09 -1.91 -5.64
N TYR A 340 12.40 -2.40 -4.44
CA TYR A 340 13.11 -3.66 -4.23
C TYR A 340 12.44 -4.86 -4.91
N HIS A 341 11.13 -4.94 -4.82
CA HIS A 341 10.38 -6.10 -5.32
C HIS A 341 10.42 -6.20 -6.84
N HIS A 342 10.32 -5.09 -7.56
CA HIS A 342 10.45 -5.09 -9.02
C HIS A 342 11.86 -5.47 -9.49
N ILE A 343 12.89 -5.08 -8.73
CA ILE A 343 14.26 -5.50 -9.04
C ILE A 343 14.41 -7.02 -8.84
N ARG A 344 13.79 -7.59 -7.79
CA ARG A 344 13.74 -9.05 -7.59
C ARG A 344 12.98 -9.78 -8.70
N ASP A 345 11.89 -9.21 -9.18
CA ASP A 345 11.15 -9.74 -10.33
C ASP A 345 12.02 -9.74 -11.60
N ALA A 346 12.79 -8.67 -11.84
CA ALA A 346 13.73 -8.61 -12.95
C ALA A 346 14.87 -9.65 -12.82
N MET A 347 15.37 -9.89 -11.60
CA MET A 347 16.37 -10.95 -11.34
C MET A 347 15.79 -12.33 -11.64
N ALA A 348 14.56 -12.62 -11.22
CA ALA A 348 13.89 -13.90 -11.48
C ALA A 348 13.66 -14.12 -13.00
N LEU A 349 13.29 -13.07 -13.74
CA LEU A 349 13.21 -13.14 -15.20
C LEU A 349 14.58 -13.39 -15.82
N THR A 350 15.63 -12.71 -15.34
CA THR A 350 16.99 -12.90 -15.84
C THR A 350 17.42 -14.35 -15.69
N GLU A 351 17.24 -14.94 -14.53
CA GLU A 351 17.54 -16.34 -14.26
C GLU A 351 16.73 -17.28 -15.15
N LYS A 352 15.41 -17.07 -15.26
CA LYS A 352 14.54 -17.87 -16.12
C LYS A 352 14.98 -17.90 -17.57
N TYR A 353 15.48 -16.79 -18.09
CA TYR A 353 15.92 -16.68 -19.48
C TYR A 353 17.44 -16.91 -19.67
N GLY A 354 18.11 -17.50 -18.69
CA GLY A 354 19.50 -17.97 -18.78
C GLY A 354 20.57 -16.89 -18.63
N GLY A 355 20.21 -15.69 -18.16
CA GLY A 355 21.17 -14.64 -17.80
C GLY A 355 21.67 -14.77 -16.36
N ASN A 356 22.66 -13.97 -16.00
CA ASN A 356 23.19 -13.93 -14.64
C ASN A 356 22.35 -12.97 -13.74
N PRO A 357 21.56 -13.47 -12.77
CA PRO A 357 20.74 -12.63 -11.91
C PRO A 357 21.54 -11.73 -10.96
N HIS A 358 22.86 -11.91 -10.85
CA HIS A 358 23.76 -11.13 -10.02
C HIS A 358 24.56 -10.10 -10.83
N SER A 359 24.35 -9.98 -12.14
CA SER A 359 24.93 -9.01 -13.05
C SER A 359 23.91 -7.92 -13.38
N TRP A 360 24.21 -6.67 -13.05
CA TRP A 360 23.30 -5.57 -13.41
C TRP A 360 23.14 -5.39 -14.92
N ALA A 361 24.19 -5.69 -15.69
CA ALA A 361 24.12 -5.62 -17.14
C ALA A 361 23.04 -6.55 -17.71
N ASP A 362 22.87 -7.73 -17.12
CA ASP A 362 21.86 -8.71 -17.54
C ASP A 362 20.48 -8.33 -16.97
N VAL A 363 20.43 -8.01 -15.68
CA VAL A 363 19.17 -7.71 -14.98
C VAL A 363 18.52 -6.41 -15.46
N SER A 364 19.31 -5.39 -15.80
CA SER A 364 18.76 -4.12 -16.29
C SER A 364 17.96 -4.26 -17.59
N GLN A 365 18.28 -5.26 -18.43
CA GLN A 365 17.51 -5.56 -19.62
C GLN A 365 16.10 -6.05 -19.27
N TYR A 366 15.95 -6.81 -18.19
CA TYR A 366 14.64 -7.28 -17.72
C TYR A 366 13.92 -6.22 -16.88
N VAL A 367 14.64 -5.33 -16.21
CA VAL A 367 14.05 -4.11 -15.66
C VAL A 367 13.32 -3.32 -16.77
N LEU A 368 13.95 -3.12 -17.92
CA LEU A 368 13.34 -2.49 -19.09
C LEU A 368 12.12 -3.29 -19.61
N LYS A 369 12.24 -4.61 -19.68
CA LYS A 369 11.20 -5.51 -20.20
C LYS A 369 9.99 -5.63 -19.27
N LEU A 370 10.09 -5.28 -17.99
CA LEU A 370 8.92 -5.23 -17.08
C LEU A 370 7.86 -4.20 -17.48
N SER A 371 8.12 -3.37 -18.47
CA SER A 371 7.09 -2.54 -19.12
C SER A 371 6.28 -3.26 -20.20
N ASN A 372 6.70 -4.46 -20.63
CA ASN A 372 6.05 -5.24 -21.68
C ASN A 372 5.15 -6.35 -21.06
N PRO A 373 3.88 -6.49 -21.51
CA PRO A 373 2.94 -7.51 -21.01
C PRO A 373 3.46 -8.93 -21.02
N GLN A 374 4.29 -9.29 -22.01
CA GLN A 374 4.91 -10.62 -22.09
C GLN A 374 5.75 -10.93 -20.86
N PHE A 375 6.40 -9.94 -20.26
CA PHE A 375 7.30 -10.12 -19.12
C PHE A 375 6.63 -9.81 -17.78
N TYR A 376 5.90 -8.71 -17.64
CA TYR A 376 5.28 -8.40 -16.34
C TYR A 376 4.11 -9.32 -15.97
N ARG A 377 3.57 -10.10 -16.92
CA ARG A 377 2.57 -11.16 -16.67
C ARG A 377 3.17 -12.55 -16.57
N ASP A 378 4.48 -12.66 -16.68
CA ASP A 378 5.16 -13.94 -16.54
C ASP A 378 4.93 -14.50 -15.12
N PRO A 379 4.69 -15.82 -14.96
CA PRO A 379 4.43 -16.45 -13.66
C PRO A 379 5.51 -16.23 -12.60
N VAL A 380 6.76 -15.95 -12.99
CA VAL A 380 7.84 -15.66 -12.01
C VAL A 380 7.79 -14.23 -11.48
N VAL A 381 7.07 -13.33 -12.16
CA VAL A 381 6.89 -11.94 -11.75
C VAL A 381 5.74 -11.83 -10.75
N LYS A 382 6.01 -11.29 -9.59
CA LYS A 382 5.05 -11.21 -8.48
C LYS A 382 4.42 -9.82 -8.33
N HIS A 383 5.13 -8.78 -8.78
CA HIS A 383 4.73 -7.39 -8.55
C HIS A 383 4.29 -6.67 -9.84
N GLY A 384 4.30 -7.36 -10.98
CA GLY A 384 3.68 -6.92 -12.22
C GLY A 384 4.44 -5.80 -12.94
N TYR A 385 3.69 -4.86 -13.52
CA TYR A 385 4.20 -3.81 -14.38
C TYR A 385 5.12 -2.82 -13.66
N MET A 386 6.23 -2.45 -14.31
CA MET A 386 7.17 -1.42 -13.87
C MET A 386 7.59 -0.52 -15.04
N ARG A 387 7.78 0.78 -14.79
CA ARG A 387 8.40 1.74 -15.73
C ARG A 387 9.92 1.62 -15.71
N GLY A 388 10.43 0.50 -16.21
CA GLY A 388 11.85 0.14 -16.09
C GLY A 388 12.83 1.13 -16.70
N THR A 389 12.42 1.88 -17.74
CA THR A 389 13.26 2.89 -18.39
C THR A 389 13.74 3.98 -17.45
N GLU A 390 12.91 4.41 -16.50
CA GLU A 390 13.29 5.43 -15.52
C GLU A 390 14.34 4.91 -14.55
N THR A 391 14.18 3.68 -14.11
CA THR A 391 15.09 3.07 -13.13
C THR A 391 16.45 2.73 -13.78
N GLU A 392 16.45 2.21 -15.00
CA GLU A 392 17.71 1.99 -15.74
C GLU A 392 18.46 3.31 -15.96
N ASP A 393 17.77 4.32 -16.49
CA ASP A 393 18.31 5.67 -16.68
C ASP A 393 18.84 6.27 -15.37
N TYR A 394 18.15 6.08 -14.27
CA TYR A 394 18.55 6.54 -12.94
C TYR A 394 19.88 5.93 -12.52
N VAL A 395 20.00 4.61 -12.57
CA VAL A 395 21.25 3.91 -12.23
C VAL A 395 22.39 4.34 -13.15
N ARG A 396 22.16 4.36 -14.46
CA ARG A 396 23.14 4.74 -15.46
C ARG A 396 23.66 6.17 -15.27
N LYS A 397 22.76 7.14 -15.07
CA LYS A 397 23.11 8.56 -14.85
C LYS A 397 23.89 8.77 -13.56
N ILE A 398 23.52 8.10 -12.47
CA ILE A 398 24.26 8.16 -11.21
C ILE A 398 25.66 7.57 -11.38
N ARG A 399 25.80 6.44 -12.06
CA ARG A 399 27.11 5.82 -12.32
C ARG A 399 28.02 6.72 -13.14
N GLN A 400 27.52 7.27 -14.23
CA GLN A 400 28.27 8.22 -15.07
C GLN A 400 28.72 9.45 -14.26
N ARG A 401 27.85 9.99 -13.43
CA ARG A 401 28.16 11.13 -12.58
C ARG A 401 29.17 10.77 -11.50
N TRP A 402 29.02 9.63 -10.86
CA TRP A 402 30.02 9.14 -9.92
C TRP A 402 31.38 8.98 -10.53
N ASP A 403 31.50 8.43 -11.76
CA ASP A 403 32.76 8.35 -12.48
C ASP A 403 33.38 9.74 -12.72
N SER A 404 32.54 10.73 -13.02
CA SER A 404 33.04 12.12 -13.14
C SER A 404 33.53 12.71 -11.82
N TYR A 405 32.99 12.24 -10.69
CA TYR A 405 33.35 12.69 -9.34
C TYR A 405 34.57 11.96 -8.76
N LYS A 406 34.98 10.80 -9.28
CA LYS A 406 36.14 10.04 -8.81
C LYS A 406 37.47 10.85 -8.92
N GLY A 407 37.54 11.81 -9.83
CA GLY A 407 38.69 12.74 -9.92
C GLY A 407 38.73 13.82 -8.83
N VAL A 408 37.69 13.94 -8.01
CA VAL A 408 37.63 14.87 -6.88
C VAL A 408 38.29 14.22 -5.67
N LYS A 409 39.44 14.80 -5.23
CA LYS A 409 40.12 14.30 -4.02
C LYS A 409 39.27 14.55 -2.78
N SER A 410 39.24 13.60 -1.87
CA SER A 410 38.65 13.84 -0.54
C SER A 410 39.41 15.01 0.13
N PRO A 411 38.71 15.98 0.73
CA PRO A 411 39.40 17.04 1.46
C PRO A 411 40.30 16.42 2.52
N ARG A 412 41.53 16.89 2.62
CA ARG A 412 42.42 16.53 3.73
C ARG A 412 41.69 16.92 5.02
N THR A 413 41.68 16.01 6.00
CA THR A 413 41.12 16.18 7.35
C THR A 413 41.44 17.58 7.92
N GLY A 414 40.54 18.50 7.80
CA GLY A 414 40.65 19.90 8.23
C GLY A 414 39.33 20.70 8.09
N TYR A 415 38.32 20.12 7.48
CA TYR A 415 37.03 20.76 7.26
C TYR A 415 36.00 20.52 8.41
N SER A 416 36.47 20.40 9.65
CA SER A 416 35.56 20.24 10.79
C SER A 416 34.74 21.51 11.13
N ASN A 417 34.98 22.65 10.44
CA ASN A 417 34.40 23.94 10.81
C ASN A 417 33.43 24.54 9.79
N MET A 418 32.97 23.79 8.77
CA MET A 418 31.91 24.26 7.87
C MET A 418 30.55 23.63 8.21
N ILE A 419 30.12 23.75 9.45
CA ILE A 419 28.71 23.73 9.77
C ILE A 419 28.11 25.02 9.18
N PRO A 420 27.09 24.97 8.33
CA PRO A 420 26.50 26.18 7.79
C PRO A 420 26.02 27.07 8.94
N GLN A 421 26.69 28.18 9.17
CA GLN A 421 26.18 29.20 10.07
C GLN A 421 24.79 29.59 9.55
N LYS A 422 23.78 29.59 10.44
CA LYS A 422 22.44 30.09 10.15
C LYS A 422 22.55 31.38 9.35
N ALA A 423 21.91 31.42 8.18
CA ALA A 423 21.89 32.59 7.33
C ALA A 423 21.54 33.82 8.16
N LYS A 424 22.46 34.77 8.28
CA LYS A 424 22.21 36.08 8.91
C LYS A 424 21.05 36.68 8.13
N LYS A 425 19.92 36.96 8.82
CA LYS A 425 18.83 37.74 8.26
C LYS A 425 19.43 39.06 7.76
N HIS A 426 19.48 39.26 6.46
CA HIS A 426 19.73 40.58 5.90
C HIS A 426 18.59 41.51 6.32
N LYS A 427 18.86 42.44 7.24
CA LYS A 427 17.98 43.59 7.48
C LYS A 427 17.83 44.33 6.15
N LYS A 428 16.59 44.41 5.66
CA LYS A 428 16.27 45.27 4.53
C LYS A 428 16.63 46.71 4.90
N LYS A 429 17.45 47.36 4.10
CA LYS A 429 17.98 48.73 4.30
C LYS A 429 17.08 49.75 3.60
N TYR A 430 15.78 49.62 3.62
CA TYR A 430 14.83 50.63 3.16
C TYR A 430 13.52 50.45 3.92
N ASP A 431 13.39 51.18 5.04
CA ASP A 431 12.14 51.72 5.55
C ASP A 431 12.39 53.21 5.74
N VAL A 432 11.84 54.00 4.86
CA VAL A 432 11.48 55.40 5.06
C VAL A 432 9.98 55.50 4.86
#